data_0be946cc81dda36d23552e588e1c654e
#
_entry.id   0be946cc81dda36d23552e588e1c654e
#
_cell.length_a   1.000
_cell.length_b   1.000
_cell.length_c   1.000
_cell.angle_alpha   90.00
_cell.angle_beta   90.00
_cell.angle_gamma   90.00
#
_symmetry.space_group_name_H-M   'P 1'
#
loop_
_entity.id
_entity.type
_entity.pdbx_description
1 polymer ?
#
loop_
_entity_poly.entity_id
_entity_poly.type
_entity_poly.pdbx_seq_one_letter_code
_entity_poly.pdbx_strand_id
1 'polypeptide(L)'
;MKALVIEDSQTGLAVVSQHLERMGILPIAATDGESGVAAFRQHNPDIVLLDVVLPGMDGYEVARRIRAIEQSGEWTPIIFLTARTADTDLVQGITAGGDDYLFKPISEVVLAAKVRAMQRILQMRYSLVVLTRKLDAANQELTRLTSLDGLTGLSNRRHFDETMLREWRRAARYKRPLSLVLVDVDHFKQYNDTYGHLAGDECLKTVASALQAVSRRPSDLVARYGGEEFALVLPETDLSGARSVAEGLCDAIRALQLPHAASAPGHVTISVGVASLMPGSGAGGPQNLIAEADLALYAAKSGGRDRVGFRQVETVAG
;
A
#
# COMPACT_ATOMS: atom_id res chain seq x y z
N MET A 1 18.56 14.08 24.07
CA MET A 1 18.16 15.13 23.11
C MET A 1 19.37 15.97 22.78
N LYS A 2 19.61 16.27 21.49
CA LYS A 2 20.69 17.14 21.01
C LYS A 2 20.08 18.44 20.49
N ALA A 3 20.63 19.57 20.85
CA ALA A 3 20.22 20.87 20.37
C ALA A 3 21.37 21.53 19.59
N LEU A 4 21.15 21.88 18.34
CA LEU A 4 22.09 22.68 17.58
C LEU A 4 21.85 24.16 17.88
N VAL A 5 22.89 24.86 18.33
CA VAL A 5 22.87 26.29 18.64
C VAL A 5 23.75 26.99 17.62
N ILE A 6 23.16 27.86 16.80
CA ILE A 6 23.86 28.64 15.76
C ILE A 6 23.78 30.11 16.15
N GLU A 7 24.89 30.65 16.67
CA GLU A 7 24.99 31.98 17.25
C GLU A 7 26.44 32.50 17.10
N ASP A 8 26.63 33.67 16.52
CA ASP A 8 27.96 34.24 16.27
C ASP A 8 28.62 34.84 17.54
N SER A 9 27.79 35.28 18.50
CA SER A 9 28.27 35.80 19.76
C SER A 9 28.71 34.68 20.70
N GLN A 10 30.00 34.60 21.02
CA GLN A 10 30.51 33.61 21.98
C GLN A 10 29.80 33.67 23.34
N THR A 11 29.44 34.89 23.79
CA THR A 11 28.69 35.05 25.03
C THR A 11 27.28 34.52 24.92
N GLY A 12 26.58 34.80 23.82
CA GLY A 12 25.24 34.29 23.52
C GLY A 12 25.24 32.77 23.46
N LEU A 13 26.16 32.20 22.69
CA LEU A 13 26.37 30.77 22.55
C LEU A 13 26.61 30.07 23.89
N ALA A 14 27.49 30.62 24.74
CA ALA A 14 27.79 30.08 26.06
C ALA A 14 26.55 30.09 26.99
N VAL A 15 25.79 31.18 27.01
CA VAL A 15 24.57 31.31 27.82
C VAL A 15 23.54 30.30 27.42
N VAL A 16 23.24 30.21 26.13
CA VAL A 16 22.24 29.25 25.61
C VAL A 16 22.66 27.81 25.84
N SER A 17 23.93 27.48 25.59
CA SER A 17 24.47 26.15 25.85
C SER A 17 24.38 25.75 27.32
N GLN A 18 24.73 26.66 28.23
CA GLN A 18 24.62 26.42 29.66
C GLN A 18 23.19 26.16 30.14
N HIS A 19 22.21 26.91 29.59
CA HIS A 19 20.81 26.70 29.89
C HIS A 19 20.32 25.31 29.39
N LEU A 20 20.74 24.89 28.20
CA LEU A 20 20.41 23.57 27.63
C LEU A 20 21.03 22.43 28.47
N GLU A 21 22.30 22.57 28.86
CA GLU A 21 22.99 21.58 29.72
C GLU A 21 22.29 21.38 31.07
N ARG A 22 21.81 22.46 31.69
CA ARG A 22 21.00 22.39 32.93
C ARG A 22 19.68 21.63 32.72
N MET A 23 19.17 21.63 31.52
CA MET A 23 17.99 20.87 31.15
C MET A 23 18.31 19.41 30.72
N GLY A 24 19.59 18.98 30.78
CA GLY A 24 20.03 17.66 30.34
C GLY A 24 20.02 17.50 28.79
N ILE A 25 20.11 18.61 28.06
CA ILE A 25 20.15 18.63 26.59
C ILE A 25 21.58 18.88 26.16
N LEU A 26 22.09 18.07 25.23
CA LEU A 26 23.45 18.19 24.70
C LEU A 26 23.51 19.30 23.66
N PRO A 27 24.19 20.43 23.88
CA PRO A 27 24.35 21.47 22.90
C PRO A 27 25.43 21.10 21.88
N ILE A 28 25.15 21.41 20.61
CA ILE A 28 26.10 21.38 19.51
C ILE A 28 26.24 22.82 19.04
N ALA A 29 27.45 23.37 19.11
CA ALA A 29 27.71 24.77 18.85
C ALA A 29 28.17 25.00 17.39
N ALA A 30 27.64 26.05 16.76
CA ALA A 30 28.13 26.60 15.51
C ALA A 30 28.11 28.11 15.55
N THR A 31 29.13 28.77 15.01
CA THR A 31 29.32 30.22 15.11
C THR A 31 28.93 31.00 13.87
N ASP A 32 28.51 30.32 12.81
CA ASP A 32 28.05 30.89 11.52
C ASP A 32 27.09 29.97 10.80
N GLY A 33 26.45 30.46 9.75
CA GLY A 33 25.43 29.72 9.02
C GLY A 33 25.97 28.49 8.29
N GLU A 34 27.16 28.55 7.70
CA GLU A 34 27.76 27.43 6.95
C GLU A 34 28.11 26.26 7.89
N SER A 35 28.79 26.55 9.00
CA SER A 35 29.11 25.58 10.04
C SER A 35 27.83 24.99 10.68
N GLY A 36 26.79 25.81 10.82
CA GLY A 36 25.48 25.40 11.33
C GLY A 36 24.80 24.36 10.42
N VAL A 37 24.74 24.62 9.12
CA VAL A 37 24.19 23.67 8.14
C VAL A 37 25.02 22.38 8.09
N ALA A 38 26.35 22.47 8.16
CA ALA A 38 27.24 21.30 8.19
C ALA A 38 27.00 20.47 9.46
N ALA A 39 26.91 21.13 10.64
CA ALA A 39 26.63 20.47 11.91
C ALA A 39 25.24 19.79 11.94
N PHE A 40 24.24 20.41 11.32
CA PHE A 40 22.91 19.81 11.18
C PHE A 40 22.98 18.46 10.45
N ARG A 41 23.66 18.41 9.30
CA ARG A 41 23.85 17.17 8.52
C ARG A 41 24.64 16.09 9.29
N GLN A 42 25.67 16.52 10.02
CA GLN A 42 26.59 15.59 10.71
C GLN A 42 25.95 14.97 11.96
N HIS A 43 25.20 15.76 12.73
CA HIS A 43 24.80 15.39 14.08
C HIS A 43 23.33 15.02 14.23
N ASN A 44 22.49 15.32 13.23
CA ASN A 44 21.03 15.11 13.25
C ASN A 44 20.43 15.59 14.59
N PRO A 45 20.42 16.91 14.86
CA PRO A 45 19.91 17.44 16.12
C PRO A 45 18.39 17.28 16.21
N ASP A 46 17.88 17.19 17.44
CA ASP A 46 16.44 17.10 17.73
C ASP A 46 15.75 18.47 17.72
N ILE A 47 16.51 19.56 17.85
CA ILE A 47 16.04 20.96 17.82
C ILE A 47 17.17 21.88 17.37
N VAL A 48 16.82 22.96 16.70
CA VAL A 48 17.76 24.02 16.29
C VAL A 48 17.37 25.35 16.97
N LEU A 49 18.34 25.99 17.61
CA LEU A 49 18.26 27.36 18.12
C LEU A 49 19.13 28.21 17.19
N LEU A 50 18.54 29.16 16.49
CA LEU A 50 19.18 29.82 15.34
C LEU A 50 19.08 31.33 15.45
N ASP A 51 20.22 32.00 15.55
CA ASP A 51 20.23 33.46 15.47
C ASP A 51 19.79 33.91 14.07
N VAL A 52 18.97 34.97 14.04
CA VAL A 52 18.55 35.61 12.82
C VAL A 52 19.70 36.38 12.16
N VAL A 53 20.55 37.01 12.97
CA VAL A 53 21.66 37.85 12.50
C VAL A 53 22.97 37.08 12.63
N LEU A 54 23.45 36.56 11.51
CA LEU A 54 24.71 35.82 11.43
C LEU A 54 25.61 36.42 10.35
N PRO A 55 26.92 36.27 10.46
CA PRO A 55 27.87 36.72 9.45
C PRO A 55 27.75 35.88 8.16
N GLY A 56 27.80 36.54 7.02
CA GLY A 56 27.79 35.89 5.71
C GLY A 56 26.44 35.39 5.24
N MET A 57 25.78 34.53 5.99
CA MET A 57 24.46 33.97 5.68
C MET A 57 23.50 34.26 6.84
N ASP A 58 22.36 34.90 6.57
CA ASP A 58 21.38 35.16 7.62
C ASP A 58 20.68 33.88 8.10
N GLY A 59 20.08 33.96 9.31
CA GLY A 59 19.40 32.80 9.92
C GLY A 59 18.20 32.30 9.09
N TYR A 60 17.55 33.14 8.33
CA TYR A 60 16.44 32.74 7.47
C TYR A 60 16.91 31.84 6.32
N GLU A 61 18.07 32.14 5.73
CA GLU A 61 18.68 31.30 4.71
C GLU A 61 19.16 29.97 5.28
N VAL A 62 19.73 29.98 6.50
CA VAL A 62 20.10 28.76 7.21
C VAL A 62 18.87 27.87 7.42
N ALA A 63 17.74 28.44 7.86
CA ALA A 63 16.50 27.68 8.05
C ALA A 63 16.01 27.06 6.73
N ARG A 64 15.98 27.83 5.63
CA ARG A 64 15.62 27.31 4.29
C ARG A 64 16.51 26.13 3.87
N ARG A 65 17.81 26.23 4.07
CA ARG A 65 18.76 25.14 3.76
C ARG A 65 18.57 23.91 4.64
N ILE A 66 18.27 24.07 5.91
CA ILE A 66 17.93 22.97 6.80
C ILE A 66 16.65 22.28 6.29
N ARG A 67 15.60 23.03 5.98
CA ARG A 67 14.36 22.46 5.43
C ARG A 67 14.56 21.73 4.10
N ALA A 68 15.48 22.20 3.26
CA ALA A 68 15.83 21.52 1.99
C ALA A 68 16.63 20.21 2.19
N ILE A 69 17.25 20.04 3.35
CA ILE A 69 18.00 18.81 3.69
C ILE A 69 17.06 17.74 4.27
N GLU A 70 16.01 18.14 4.98
CA GLU A 70 15.06 17.22 5.61
C GLU A 70 14.38 16.34 4.56
N GLN A 71 14.30 15.05 4.83
CA GLN A 71 13.59 14.11 3.98
C GLN A 71 12.07 14.17 4.20
N SER A 72 11.32 13.63 3.27
CA SER A 72 9.86 13.58 3.39
C SER A 72 9.44 12.87 4.68
N GLY A 73 8.74 13.61 5.54
CA GLY A 73 8.30 13.13 6.85
C GLY A 73 9.25 13.43 8.03
N GLU A 74 10.44 13.95 7.78
CA GLU A 74 11.32 14.50 8.82
C GLU A 74 10.94 15.95 9.14
N TRP A 75 11.14 16.36 10.37
CA TRP A 75 10.94 17.75 10.81
C TRP A 75 11.67 17.98 12.13
N THR A 76 12.59 18.88 12.11
CA THR A 76 13.34 19.33 13.28
C THR A 76 12.88 20.73 13.67
N PRO A 77 12.37 20.96 14.86
CA PRO A 77 11.95 22.30 15.30
C PRO A 77 13.10 23.32 15.19
N ILE A 78 12.81 24.48 14.58
CA ILE A 78 13.73 25.62 14.50
C ILE A 78 13.14 26.77 15.30
N ILE A 79 13.84 27.18 16.36
CA ILE A 79 13.49 28.35 17.16
C ILE A 79 14.47 29.47 16.82
N PHE A 80 13.98 30.58 16.28
CA PHE A 80 14.83 31.73 16.03
C PHE A 80 15.18 32.49 17.30
N LEU A 81 16.44 32.86 17.44
CA LEU A 81 16.94 33.78 18.47
C LEU A 81 17.00 35.17 17.85
N THR A 82 16.29 36.15 18.38
CA THR A 82 16.20 37.46 17.73
C THR A 82 16.08 38.62 18.71
N ALA A 83 16.73 39.75 18.39
CA ALA A 83 16.44 41.03 19.01
C ALA A 83 15.33 41.83 18.30
N ARG A 84 14.88 41.34 17.15
CA ARG A 84 13.87 41.99 16.31
C ARG A 84 12.47 41.62 16.78
N THR A 85 11.61 42.62 16.92
CA THR A 85 10.24 42.46 17.42
C THR A 85 9.17 42.90 16.42
N ALA A 86 9.58 43.33 15.21
CA ALA A 86 8.63 43.76 14.19
C ALA A 86 7.85 42.57 13.61
N ASP A 87 6.55 42.75 13.40
CA ASP A 87 5.67 41.70 12.83
C ASP A 87 6.17 41.19 11.46
N THR A 88 6.80 42.04 10.67
CA THR A 88 7.39 41.68 9.36
C THR A 88 8.52 40.65 9.51
N ASP A 89 9.38 40.80 10.54
CA ASP A 89 10.47 39.84 10.80
C ASP A 89 9.93 38.51 11.26
N LEU A 90 8.86 38.49 12.07
CA LEU A 90 8.18 37.28 12.51
C LEU A 90 7.58 36.50 11.34
N VAL A 91 6.86 37.17 10.44
CA VAL A 91 6.29 36.56 9.23
C VAL A 91 7.37 36.00 8.32
N GLN A 92 8.49 36.71 8.16
CA GLN A 92 9.60 36.27 7.33
C GLN A 92 10.22 34.96 7.84
N GLY A 93 10.39 34.83 9.16
CA GLY A 93 11.00 33.63 9.71
C GLY A 93 10.08 32.40 9.67
N ILE A 94 8.77 32.56 9.90
CA ILE A 94 7.81 31.45 9.70
C ILE A 94 7.87 31.01 8.24
N THR A 95 7.88 31.96 7.29
CA THR A 95 7.98 31.66 5.84
C THR A 95 9.30 30.97 5.49
N ALA A 96 10.39 31.29 6.20
CA ALA A 96 11.69 30.65 6.03
C ALA A 96 11.74 29.23 6.61
N GLY A 97 10.72 28.80 7.35
CA GLY A 97 10.63 27.46 7.93
C GLY A 97 10.93 27.38 9.43
N GLY A 98 10.94 28.54 10.13
CA GLY A 98 11.00 28.54 11.61
C GLY A 98 9.67 28.15 12.24
N ASP A 99 9.73 27.55 13.42
CA ASP A 99 8.56 27.08 14.13
C ASP A 99 8.19 27.97 15.32
N ASP A 100 9.18 28.70 15.85
CA ASP A 100 8.98 29.59 17.01
C ASP A 100 10.10 30.64 17.12
N TYR A 101 9.94 31.59 18.04
CA TYR A 101 10.90 32.66 18.31
C TYR A 101 11.26 32.75 19.80
N LEU A 102 12.50 33.17 20.08
CA LEU A 102 12.98 33.50 21.40
C LEU A 102 13.69 34.86 21.37
N PHE A 103 13.13 35.84 22.09
CA PHE A 103 13.65 37.18 22.10
C PHE A 103 14.89 37.32 23.01
N LYS A 104 15.91 38.01 22.51
CA LYS A 104 17.11 38.39 23.30
C LYS A 104 16.78 39.59 24.18
N PRO A 105 17.23 39.64 25.49
CA PRO A 105 18.09 38.67 26.16
C PRO A 105 17.33 37.37 26.50
N ILE A 106 18.00 36.22 26.28
CA ILE A 106 17.40 34.91 26.42
C ILE A 106 17.18 34.54 27.88
N SER A 107 15.91 34.43 28.26
CA SER A 107 15.51 33.95 29.59
C SER A 107 15.54 32.42 29.66
N GLU A 108 16.23 31.86 30.68
CA GLU A 108 16.27 30.42 30.92
C GLU A 108 14.86 29.81 31.03
N VAL A 109 13.96 30.51 31.74
CA VAL A 109 12.56 30.05 31.94
C VAL A 109 11.81 29.97 30.65
N VAL A 110 11.95 30.99 29.78
CA VAL A 110 11.25 31.05 28.48
C VAL A 110 11.83 30.02 27.51
N LEU A 111 13.15 29.87 27.45
CA LEU A 111 13.84 28.85 26.68
C LEU A 111 13.34 27.45 27.09
N ALA A 112 13.34 27.17 28.41
CA ALA A 112 12.88 25.88 28.91
C ALA A 112 11.41 25.58 28.56
N ALA A 113 10.53 26.59 28.63
CA ALA A 113 9.14 26.42 28.31
C ALA A 113 8.95 26.08 26.79
N LYS A 114 9.66 26.79 25.90
CA LYS A 114 9.59 26.58 24.45
C LYS A 114 10.20 25.22 24.05
N VAL A 115 11.35 24.87 24.57
CA VAL A 115 11.98 23.56 24.31
C VAL A 115 11.08 22.41 24.77
N ARG A 116 10.49 22.51 25.96
CA ARG A 116 9.52 21.51 26.44
C ARG A 116 8.27 21.42 25.57
N ALA A 117 7.80 22.54 25.01
CA ALA A 117 6.70 22.52 24.07
C ALA A 117 7.07 21.74 22.78
N MET A 118 8.25 22.00 22.22
CA MET A 118 8.75 21.27 21.05
C MET A 118 8.97 19.77 21.34
N GLN A 119 9.49 19.43 22.51
CA GLN A 119 9.63 18.04 22.94
C GLN A 119 8.27 17.30 22.93
N ARG A 120 7.22 17.93 23.45
CA ARG A 120 5.86 17.35 23.40
C ARG A 120 5.35 17.14 21.99
N ILE A 121 5.58 18.07 21.07
CA ILE A 121 5.20 17.95 19.68
C ILE A 121 5.94 16.77 19.02
N LEU A 122 7.25 16.65 19.24
CA LEU A 122 8.07 15.54 18.75
C LEU A 122 7.57 14.19 19.29
N GLN A 123 7.26 14.10 20.58
CA GLN A 123 6.70 12.89 21.19
C GLN A 123 5.34 12.51 20.60
N MET A 124 4.44 13.50 20.39
CA MET A 124 3.16 13.26 19.77
C MET A 124 3.30 12.75 18.32
N ARG A 125 4.18 13.35 17.53
CA ARG A 125 4.49 12.88 16.16
C ARG A 125 5.01 11.44 16.17
N TYR A 126 5.98 11.14 17.02
CA TYR A 126 6.50 9.78 17.14
C TYR A 126 5.39 8.78 17.51
N SER A 127 4.55 9.13 18.47
CA SER A 127 3.42 8.29 18.89
C SER A 127 2.42 8.06 17.76
N LEU A 128 2.12 9.09 16.95
CA LEU A 128 1.26 8.97 15.78
C LEU A 128 1.84 8.00 14.75
N VAL A 129 3.13 8.11 14.42
CA VAL A 129 3.79 7.20 13.48
C VAL A 129 3.73 5.75 13.96
N VAL A 130 4.01 5.52 15.25
CA VAL A 130 3.94 4.19 15.85
C VAL A 130 2.51 3.63 15.84
N LEU A 131 1.52 4.47 16.17
CA LEU A 131 0.12 4.06 16.19
C LEU A 131 -0.40 3.73 14.77
N THR A 132 -0.06 4.53 13.78
CA THR A 132 -0.40 4.27 12.37
C THR A 132 0.16 2.93 11.91
N ARG A 133 1.43 2.64 12.19
CA ARG A 133 2.04 1.34 11.85
C ARG A 133 1.34 0.15 12.54
N LYS A 134 0.96 0.31 13.81
CA LYS A 134 0.20 -0.73 14.55
C LYS A 134 -1.19 -0.95 13.94
N LEU A 135 -1.87 0.13 13.56
CA LEU A 135 -3.18 0.06 12.92
C LEU A 135 -3.10 -0.65 11.56
N ASP A 136 -2.11 -0.31 10.74
CA ASP A 136 -1.87 -0.96 9.45
C ASP A 136 -1.59 -2.46 9.62
N ALA A 137 -0.74 -2.82 10.59
CA ALA A 137 -0.44 -4.23 10.89
C ALA A 137 -1.68 -5.00 11.38
N ALA A 138 -2.50 -4.39 12.26
CA ALA A 138 -3.73 -5.00 12.73
C ALA A 138 -4.76 -5.16 11.61
N ASN A 139 -4.87 -4.17 10.71
CA ASN A 139 -5.76 -4.23 9.55
C ASN A 139 -5.32 -5.30 8.54
N GLN A 140 -4.01 -5.43 8.30
CA GLN A 140 -3.45 -6.51 7.49
C GLN A 140 -3.74 -7.89 8.10
N GLU A 141 -3.63 -8.03 9.44
CA GLU A 141 -3.93 -9.29 10.12
C GLU A 141 -5.43 -9.62 10.09
N LEU A 142 -6.31 -8.62 10.27
CA LEU A 142 -7.76 -8.80 10.07
C LEU A 142 -8.08 -9.23 8.64
N THR A 143 -7.50 -8.59 7.64
CA THR A 143 -7.64 -8.98 6.22
C THR A 143 -7.09 -10.38 5.99
N ARG A 144 -6.03 -10.76 6.70
CA ARG A 144 -5.47 -12.11 6.69
C ARG A 144 -6.42 -13.15 7.25
N LEU A 145 -7.18 -12.83 8.26
CA LEU A 145 -8.14 -13.75 8.90
C LEU A 145 -9.44 -13.87 8.11
N THR A 146 -9.75 -12.96 7.21
CA THR A 146 -10.94 -13.04 6.35
C THR A 146 -10.65 -13.91 5.11
N SER A 147 -11.48 -14.90 4.85
CA SER A 147 -11.41 -15.75 3.65
C SER A 147 -12.13 -15.15 2.46
N LEU A 148 -12.79 -14.02 2.63
CA LEU A 148 -13.66 -13.42 1.63
C LEU A 148 -13.04 -12.17 0.99
N ASP A 149 -13.40 -11.92 -0.27
CA ASP A 149 -13.12 -10.68 -0.98
C ASP A 149 -14.13 -9.62 -0.56
N GLY A 150 -13.64 -8.45 -0.16
CA GLY A 150 -14.47 -7.37 0.41
C GLY A 150 -15.45 -6.73 -0.57
N LEU A 151 -15.23 -6.84 -1.90
CA LEU A 151 -16.13 -6.29 -2.90
C LEU A 151 -17.22 -7.29 -3.29
N THR A 152 -16.84 -8.52 -3.58
CA THR A 152 -17.72 -9.52 -4.21
C THR A 152 -18.33 -10.50 -3.21
N GLY A 153 -17.79 -10.61 -1.99
CA GLY A 153 -18.19 -11.60 -1.01
C GLY A 153 -17.79 -13.04 -1.33
N LEU A 154 -17.15 -13.29 -2.48
CA LEU A 154 -16.55 -14.58 -2.82
C LEU A 154 -15.29 -14.85 -1.98
N SER A 155 -14.76 -16.06 -2.07
CA SER A 155 -13.44 -16.34 -1.51
C SER A 155 -12.38 -15.43 -2.14
N ASN A 156 -11.42 -14.95 -1.33
CA ASN A 156 -10.32 -14.16 -1.84
C ASN A 156 -9.20 -15.06 -2.39
N ARG A 157 -8.22 -14.46 -3.08
CA ARG A 157 -7.08 -15.16 -3.67
C ARG A 157 -6.34 -16.04 -2.69
N ARG A 158 -6.17 -15.58 -1.45
CA ARG A 158 -5.48 -16.36 -0.43
C ARG A 158 -6.23 -17.65 -0.08
N HIS A 159 -7.54 -17.56 0.12
CA HIS A 159 -8.36 -18.75 0.39
C HIS A 159 -8.38 -19.69 -0.82
N PHE A 160 -8.30 -19.16 -2.03
CA PHE A 160 -8.08 -19.94 -3.25
C PHE A 160 -6.75 -20.70 -3.18
N ASP A 161 -5.63 -20.04 -2.87
CA ASP A 161 -4.30 -20.67 -2.82
C ASP A 161 -4.25 -21.78 -1.76
N GLU A 162 -4.81 -21.56 -0.58
CA GLU A 162 -4.89 -22.54 0.51
C GLU A 162 -5.75 -23.75 0.10
N THR A 163 -6.89 -23.50 -0.51
CA THR A 163 -7.82 -24.56 -0.97
C THR A 163 -7.21 -25.36 -2.12
N MET A 164 -6.59 -24.69 -3.09
CA MET A 164 -5.94 -25.33 -4.21
C MET A 164 -4.84 -26.32 -3.74
N LEU A 165 -4.00 -25.89 -2.78
CA LEU A 165 -2.98 -26.75 -2.20
C LEU A 165 -3.57 -27.94 -1.42
N ARG A 166 -4.65 -27.71 -0.70
CA ARG A 166 -5.36 -28.76 0.07
C ARG A 166 -5.99 -29.80 -0.88
N GLU A 167 -6.74 -29.34 -1.88
CA GLU A 167 -7.42 -30.23 -2.82
C GLU A 167 -6.44 -30.92 -3.77
N TRP A 168 -5.32 -30.30 -4.12
CA TRP A 168 -4.22 -30.97 -4.83
C TRP A 168 -3.70 -32.18 -4.07
N ARG A 169 -3.37 -32.03 -2.78
CA ARG A 169 -2.89 -33.11 -1.93
C ARG A 169 -3.94 -34.22 -1.78
N ARG A 170 -5.21 -33.83 -1.66
CA ARG A 170 -6.34 -34.74 -1.57
C ARG A 170 -6.51 -35.56 -2.85
N ALA A 171 -6.54 -34.89 -3.99
CA ALA A 171 -6.66 -35.49 -5.31
C ALA A 171 -5.52 -36.47 -5.61
N ALA A 172 -4.27 -36.09 -5.29
CA ALA A 172 -3.10 -36.97 -5.40
C ALA A 172 -3.22 -38.23 -4.55
N ARG A 173 -3.68 -38.08 -3.28
CA ARG A 173 -3.83 -39.21 -2.34
C ARG A 173 -4.90 -40.20 -2.78
N TYR A 174 -6.04 -39.68 -3.26
CA TYR A 174 -7.19 -40.54 -3.58
C TYR A 174 -7.27 -40.87 -5.08
N LYS A 175 -6.28 -40.42 -5.88
CA LYS A 175 -6.26 -40.59 -7.34
C LYS A 175 -7.56 -40.12 -8.00
N ARG A 176 -7.99 -38.93 -7.65
CA ARG A 176 -9.20 -38.30 -8.18
C ARG A 176 -8.81 -37.11 -9.09
N PRO A 177 -9.62 -36.83 -10.12
CA PRO A 177 -9.38 -35.66 -10.95
C PRO A 177 -9.58 -34.36 -10.16
N LEU A 178 -8.79 -33.34 -10.50
CA LEU A 178 -8.93 -31.97 -10.03
C LEU A 178 -8.96 -31.05 -11.22
N SER A 179 -9.97 -30.20 -11.28
CA SER A 179 -10.08 -29.19 -12.33
C SER A 179 -10.01 -27.78 -11.76
N LEU A 180 -9.45 -26.90 -12.56
CA LEU A 180 -9.38 -25.47 -12.33
C LEU A 180 -10.04 -24.74 -13.49
N VAL A 181 -10.88 -23.76 -13.16
CA VAL A 181 -11.49 -22.83 -14.11
C VAL A 181 -11.02 -21.43 -13.78
N LEU A 182 -10.38 -20.75 -14.72
CA LEU A 182 -10.04 -19.33 -14.63
C LEU A 182 -11.01 -18.54 -15.50
N VAL A 183 -11.51 -17.43 -14.98
CA VAL A 183 -12.51 -16.60 -15.64
C VAL A 183 -12.00 -15.15 -15.65
N ASP A 184 -12.19 -14.46 -16.76
CA ASP A 184 -11.86 -13.05 -16.90
C ASP A 184 -13.02 -12.32 -17.58
N VAL A 185 -13.38 -11.15 -17.05
CA VAL A 185 -14.45 -10.33 -17.61
C VAL A 185 -13.94 -9.59 -18.85
N ASP A 186 -14.51 -9.90 -19.99
CA ASP A 186 -14.08 -9.37 -21.28
C ASP A 186 -14.22 -7.85 -21.34
N HIS A 187 -13.15 -7.18 -21.79
CA HIS A 187 -13.11 -5.73 -21.98
C HIS A 187 -13.42 -4.89 -20.73
N PHE A 188 -13.19 -5.42 -19.53
CA PHE A 188 -13.56 -4.76 -18.27
C PHE A 188 -12.92 -3.38 -18.08
N LYS A 189 -11.68 -3.18 -18.55
CA LYS A 189 -11.07 -1.85 -18.56
C LYS A 189 -11.90 -0.85 -19.37
N GLN A 190 -12.34 -1.24 -20.56
CA GLN A 190 -13.18 -0.36 -21.41
C GLN A 190 -14.57 -0.12 -20.78
N TYR A 191 -15.09 -1.09 -20.03
CA TYR A 191 -16.30 -0.93 -19.23
C TYR A 191 -16.11 0.18 -18.18
N ASN A 192 -15.03 0.12 -17.40
CA ASN A 192 -14.70 1.15 -16.41
C ASN A 192 -14.49 2.53 -17.06
N ASP A 193 -13.78 2.58 -18.19
CA ASP A 193 -13.54 3.83 -18.93
C ASP A 193 -14.85 4.46 -19.43
N THR A 194 -15.88 3.65 -19.72
CA THR A 194 -17.18 4.09 -20.24
C THR A 194 -18.16 4.46 -19.12
N TYR A 195 -18.26 3.64 -18.06
CA TYR A 195 -19.31 3.75 -17.04
C TYR A 195 -18.80 4.20 -15.67
N GLY A 196 -17.48 4.30 -15.48
CA GLY A 196 -16.82 4.65 -14.22
C GLY A 196 -16.62 3.44 -13.30
N HIS A 197 -15.70 3.58 -12.35
CA HIS A 197 -15.30 2.50 -11.43
C HIS A 197 -16.43 2.00 -10.53
N LEU A 198 -17.34 2.87 -10.11
CA LEU A 198 -18.49 2.43 -9.29
C LEU A 198 -19.41 1.46 -10.05
N ALA A 199 -19.64 1.74 -11.34
CA ALA A 199 -20.42 0.82 -12.19
C ALA A 199 -19.63 -0.49 -12.42
N GLY A 200 -18.31 -0.43 -12.56
CA GLY A 200 -17.45 -1.60 -12.64
C GLY A 200 -17.52 -2.47 -11.39
N ASP A 201 -17.53 -1.88 -10.21
CA ASP A 201 -17.69 -2.60 -8.95
C ASP A 201 -19.04 -3.33 -8.87
N GLU A 202 -20.14 -2.69 -9.28
CA GLU A 202 -21.46 -3.33 -9.35
C GLU A 202 -21.52 -4.44 -10.42
N CYS A 203 -20.85 -4.25 -11.55
CA CYS A 203 -20.68 -5.30 -12.57
C CYS A 203 -19.97 -6.52 -11.97
N LEU A 204 -18.85 -6.34 -11.27
CA LEU A 204 -18.11 -7.45 -10.63
C LEU A 204 -18.93 -8.16 -9.56
N LYS A 205 -19.72 -7.45 -8.75
CA LYS A 205 -20.66 -8.07 -7.78
C LYS A 205 -21.70 -8.93 -8.47
N THR A 206 -22.27 -8.43 -9.57
CA THR A 206 -23.29 -9.14 -10.33
C THR A 206 -22.71 -10.38 -11.00
N VAL A 207 -21.53 -10.27 -11.63
CA VAL A 207 -20.78 -11.40 -12.20
C VAL A 207 -20.47 -12.43 -11.10
N ALA A 208 -19.93 -12.02 -9.96
CA ALA A 208 -19.61 -12.89 -8.83
C ALA A 208 -20.82 -13.69 -8.35
N SER A 209 -21.96 -13.04 -8.23
CA SER A 209 -23.23 -13.69 -7.83
C SER A 209 -23.69 -14.74 -8.83
N ALA A 210 -23.53 -14.47 -10.13
CA ALA A 210 -23.88 -15.44 -11.19
C ALA A 210 -22.91 -16.64 -11.17
N LEU A 211 -21.60 -16.40 -11.02
CA LEU A 211 -20.62 -17.48 -10.91
C LEU A 211 -20.89 -18.40 -9.70
N GLN A 212 -21.24 -17.80 -8.56
CA GLN A 212 -21.59 -18.55 -7.34
C GLN A 212 -22.88 -19.39 -7.54
N ALA A 213 -23.86 -18.87 -8.28
CA ALA A 213 -25.12 -19.57 -8.53
C ALA A 213 -24.96 -20.82 -9.41
N VAL A 214 -23.97 -20.84 -10.32
CA VAL A 214 -23.65 -21.98 -11.18
C VAL A 214 -22.90 -23.07 -10.41
N SER A 215 -22.03 -22.68 -9.49
CA SER A 215 -21.24 -23.58 -8.66
C SER A 215 -22.07 -24.09 -7.48
N ARG A 216 -22.75 -25.25 -7.66
CA ARG A 216 -23.76 -25.75 -6.72
C ARG A 216 -23.23 -26.77 -5.70
N ARG A 217 -22.02 -27.31 -5.91
CA ARG A 217 -21.48 -28.33 -5.01
C ARG A 217 -20.80 -27.69 -3.81
N PRO A 218 -21.04 -28.18 -2.59
CA PRO A 218 -20.37 -27.65 -1.40
C PRO A 218 -18.83 -27.81 -1.42
N SER A 219 -18.33 -28.73 -2.25
CA SER A 219 -16.89 -28.98 -2.44
C SER A 219 -16.23 -27.95 -3.37
N ASP A 220 -17.00 -27.26 -4.21
CA ASP A 220 -16.48 -26.34 -5.18
C ASP A 220 -16.16 -24.99 -4.50
N LEU A 221 -15.07 -24.37 -4.90
CA LEU A 221 -14.71 -23.06 -4.44
C LEU A 221 -14.84 -22.06 -5.59
N VAL A 222 -15.49 -20.94 -5.34
CA VAL A 222 -15.49 -19.76 -6.22
C VAL A 222 -14.74 -18.66 -5.51
N ALA A 223 -13.75 -18.07 -6.18
CA ALA A 223 -12.91 -17.03 -5.63
C ALA A 223 -12.73 -15.87 -6.62
N ARG A 224 -12.52 -14.67 -6.09
CA ARG A 224 -11.96 -13.57 -6.86
C ARG A 224 -10.44 -13.70 -6.82
N TYR A 225 -9.85 -13.93 -7.99
CA TYR A 225 -8.42 -14.17 -8.13
C TYR A 225 -7.61 -12.87 -8.15
N GLY A 226 -8.17 -11.80 -8.72
CA GLY A 226 -7.62 -10.43 -8.70
C GLY A 226 -8.26 -9.55 -9.76
N GLY A 227 -8.47 -8.26 -9.47
CA GLY A 227 -9.07 -7.34 -10.43
C GLY A 227 -10.43 -7.83 -10.95
N GLU A 228 -10.50 -8.12 -12.26
CA GLU A 228 -11.64 -8.70 -12.96
C GLU A 228 -11.57 -10.23 -13.17
N GLU A 229 -10.59 -10.87 -12.52
CA GLU A 229 -10.36 -12.30 -12.67
C GLU A 229 -10.98 -13.09 -11.52
N PHE A 230 -11.60 -14.23 -11.87
CA PHE A 230 -12.18 -15.17 -10.92
C PHE A 230 -11.61 -16.59 -11.18
N ALA A 231 -11.66 -17.42 -10.14
CA ALA A 231 -11.20 -18.79 -10.22
C ALA A 231 -12.19 -19.76 -9.55
N LEU A 232 -12.39 -20.93 -10.14
CA LEU A 232 -13.14 -22.01 -9.51
C LEU A 232 -12.26 -23.25 -9.38
N VAL A 233 -12.21 -23.79 -8.17
CA VAL A 233 -11.57 -25.10 -7.89
C VAL A 233 -12.67 -26.13 -7.83
N LEU A 234 -12.57 -27.15 -8.68
CA LEU A 234 -13.57 -28.21 -8.83
C LEU A 234 -12.95 -29.59 -8.47
N PRO A 235 -13.02 -30.00 -7.21
CA PRO A 235 -12.54 -31.31 -6.76
C PRO A 235 -13.36 -32.45 -7.38
N GLU A 236 -12.71 -33.59 -7.61
CA GLU A 236 -13.33 -34.80 -8.15
C GLU A 236 -14.14 -34.55 -9.43
N THR A 237 -13.66 -33.63 -10.27
CA THR A 237 -14.29 -33.22 -11.52
C THR A 237 -13.26 -33.35 -12.64
N ASP A 238 -13.59 -34.11 -13.66
CA ASP A 238 -12.78 -34.28 -14.86
C ASP A 238 -12.97 -33.13 -15.86
N LEU A 239 -12.24 -33.16 -16.98
CA LEU A 239 -12.29 -32.12 -17.99
C LEU A 239 -13.71 -31.94 -18.57
N SER A 240 -14.46 -33.02 -18.76
CA SER A 240 -15.82 -32.95 -19.31
C SER A 240 -16.79 -32.26 -18.35
N GLY A 241 -16.70 -32.62 -17.05
CA GLY A 241 -17.49 -31.97 -16.01
C GLY A 241 -17.13 -30.50 -15.82
N ALA A 242 -15.83 -30.19 -15.80
CA ALA A 242 -15.36 -28.82 -15.68
C ALA A 242 -15.74 -27.96 -16.89
N ARG A 243 -15.73 -28.53 -18.10
CA ARG A 243 -16.22 -27.88 -19.33
C ARG A 243 -17.69 -27.51 -19.21
N SER A 244 -18.54 -28.45 -18.78
CA SER A 244 -19.96 -28.19 -18.58
C SER A 244 -20.24 -27.06 -17.60
N VAL A 245 -19.46 -26.99 -16.50
CA VAL A 245 -19.53 -25.88 -15.55
C VAL A 245 -19.13 -24.57 -16.26
N ALA A 246 -18.00 -24.54 -16.96
CA ALA A 246 -17.49 -23.36 -17.64
C ALA A 246 -18.44 -22.82 -18.72
N GLU A 247 -19.05 -23.71 -19.52
CA GLU A 247 -20.07 -23.33 -20.50
C GLU A 247 -21.30 -22.74 -19.79
N GLY A 248 -21.74 -23.34 -18.69
CA GLY A 248 -22.83 -22.80 -17.87
C GLY A 248 -22.51 -21.42 -17.27
N LEU A 249 -21.24 -21.13 -16.94
CA LEU A 249 -20.82 -19.80 -16.50
C LEU A 249 -20.97 -18.78 -17.62
N CYS A 250 -20.50 -19.09 -18.85
CA CYS A 250 -20.66 -18.20 -19.99
C CYS A 250 -22.15 -17.90 -20.26
N ASP A 251 -22.99 -18.93 -20.26
CA ASP A 251 -24.43 -18.80 -20.51
C ASP A 251 -25.12 -17.98 -19.41
N ALA A 252 -24.76 -18.18 -18.15
CA ALA A 252 -25.29 -17.41 -17.02
C ALA A 252 -24.94 -15.93 -17.13
N ILE A 253 -23.69 -15.60 -17.51
CA ILE A 253 -23.28 -14.19 -17.69
C ILE A 253 -23.97 -13.56 -18.90
N ARG A 254 -24.06 -14.25 -20.02
CA ARG A 254 -24.82 -13.77 -21.19
C ARG A 254 -26.29 -13.49 -20.86
N ALA A 255 -26.90 -14.35 -20.03
CA ALA A 255 -28.30 -14.20 -19.63
C ALA A 255 -28.56 -12.94 -18.78
N LEU A 256 -27.54 -12.39 -18.11
CA LEU A 256 -27.64 -11.14 -17.35
C LEU A 256 -27.90 -9.92 -18.25
N GLN A 257 -27.51 -9.97 -19.52
CA GLN A 257 -27.66 -8.89 -20.52
C GLN A 257 -27.15 -7.52 -19.93
N LEU A 258 -26.08 -7.53 -19.15
CA LEU A 258 -25.50 -6.31 -18.58
C LEU A 258 -24.96 -5.44 -19.73
N PRO A 259 -25.45 -4.20 -19.91
CA PRO A 259 -25.06 -3.37 -21.04
C PRO A 259 -23.55 -3.09 -21.06
N HIS A 260 -22.89 -3.24 -22.21
CA HIS A 260 -21.50 -2.88 -22.44
C HIS A 260 -21.31 -2.28 -23.82
N ALA A 261 -21.44 -0.96 -23.94
CA ALA A 261 -21.45 -0.24 -25.21
C ALA A 261 -20.15 -0.39 -26.04
N ALA A 262 -19.00 -0.61 -25.35
CA ALA A 262 -17.71 -0.80 -26.01
C ALA A 262 -17.41 -2.27 -26.38
N SER A 263 -18.29 -3.22 -26.05
CA SER A 263 -18.17 -4.63 -26.40
C SER A 263 -18.98 -4.93 -27.71
N ALA A 264 -18.41 -5.74 -28.60
CA ALA A 264 -19.09 -6.11 -29.84
C ALA A 264 -20.47 -6.79 -29.65
N PRO A 265 -20.68 -7.66 -28.62
CA PRO A 265 -21.97 -8.22 -28.28
C PRO A 265 -22.96 -7.20 -27.68
N GLY A 266 -22.49 -6.01 -27.26
CA GLY A 266 -23.33 -5.01 -26.62
C GLY A 266 -23.64 -5.29 -25.15
N HIS A 267 -23.12 -6.38 -24.58
CA HIS A 267 -23.27 -6.77 -23.18
C HIS A 267 -21.98 -7.38 -22.63
N VAL A 268 -21.91 -7.49 -21.31
CA VAL A 268 -20.77 -8.09 -20.59
C VAL A 268 -20.69 -9.58 -20.91
N THR A 269 -19.49 -10.04 -21.25
CA THR A 269 -19.14 -11.45 -21.48
C THR A 269 -17.92 -11.84 -20.66
N ILE A 270 -17.63 -13.12 -20.61
CA ILE A 270 -16.45 -13.67 -19.96
C ILE A 270 -15.69 -14.61 -20.90
N SER A 271 -14.37 -14.57 -20.78
CA SER A 271 -13.49 -15.62 -21.31
C SER A 271 -13.14 -16.59 -20.20
N VAL A 272 -13.15 -17.87 -20.49
CA VAL A 272 -12.95 -18.92 -19.50
C VAL A 272 -11.85 -19.86 -19.96
N GLY A 273 -10.89 -20.16 -19.07
CA GLY A 273 -9.86 -21.19 -19.28
C GLY A 273 -10.06 -22.36 -18.33
N VAL A 274 -10.11 -23.56 -18.84
CA VAL A 274 -10.30 -24.79 -18.08
C VAL A 274 -9.09 -25.68 -18.21
N ALA A 275 -8.55 -26.16 -17.10
CA ALA A 275 -7.57 -27.23 -17.08
C ALA A 275 -8.02 -28.32 -16.11
N SER A 276 -7.71 -29.56 -16.46
CA SER A 276 -7.98 -30.73 -15.63
C SER A 276 -6.82 -31.70 -15.64
N LEU A 277 -6.50 -32.25 -14.49
CA LEU A 277 -5.52 -33.35 -14.38
C LEU A 277 -5.86 -34.27 -13.22
N MET A 278 -5.25 -35.43 -13.23
CA MET A 278 -5.22 -36.35 -12.08
C MET A 278 -3.82 -36.24 -11.43
N PRO A 279 -3.70 -35.57 -10.26
CA PRO A 279 -2.40 -35.44 -9.62
C PRO A 279 -1.82 -36.81 -9.24
N GLY A 280 -0.56 -37.02 -9.61
CA GLY A 280 0.18 -38.28 -9.35
C GLY A 280 1.67 -38.05 -9.25
N SER A 281 2.47 -39.10 -9.10
CA SER A 281 3.93 -39.05 -9.13
C SER A 281 4.38 -38.51 -10.51
N GLY A 282 4.99 -37.33 -10.57
CA GLY A 282 5.41 -36.68 -11.80
C GLY A 282 4.50 -35.53 -12.28
N ALA A 283 3.34 -35.33 -11.68
CA ALA A 283 2.43 -34.23 -12.09
C ALA A 283 2.89 -32.81 -11.68
N GLY A 284 4.06 -32.66 -11.05
CA GLY A 284 4.54 -31.39 -10.52
C GLY A 284 3.72 -30.89 -9.32
N GLY A 285 3.41 -29.60 -9.29
CA GLY A 285 2.61 -28.96 -8.24
C GLY A 285 1.32 -28.34 -8.77
N PRO A 286 0.49 -27.74 -7.89
CA PRO A 286 -0.72 -27.04 -8.29
C PRO A 286 -0.46 -25.91 -9.29
N GLN A 287 0.76 -25.38 -9.32
CA GLN A 287 1.18 -24.34 -10.27
C GLN A 287 1.07 -24.79 -11.73
N ASN A 288 1.28 -26.08 -12.01
CA ASN A 288 1.13 -26.60 -13.38
C ASN A 288 -0.34 -26.53 -13.84
N LEU A 289 -1.27 -26.88 -12.96
CA LEU A 289 -2.69 -26.78 -13.29
C LEU A 289 -3.13 -25.31 -13.50
N ILE A 290 -2.58 -24.38 -12.69
CA ILE A 290 -2.83 -22.95 -12.85
C ILE A 290 -2.28 -22.46 -14.19
N ALA A 291 -1.04 -22.82 -14.55
CA ALA A 291 -0.43 -22.42 -15.81
C ALA A 291 -1.20 -22.94 -17.02
N GLU A 292 -1.69 -24.19 -16.97
CA GLU A 292 -2.48 -24.74 -18.08
C GLU A 292 -3.86 -24.12 -18.20
N ALA A 293 -4.51 -23.75 -17.09
CA ALA A 293 -5.76 -23.02 -17.10
C ALA A 293 -5.56 -21.59 -17.65
N ASP A 294 -4.43 -20.93 -17.33
CA ASP A 294 -4.09 -19.62 -17.88
C ASP A 294 -3.84 -19.67 -19.38
N LEU A 295 -3.10 -20.68 -19.87
CA LEU A 295 -2.93 -20.90 -21.31
C LEU A 295 -4.26 -21.14 -22.02
N ALA A 296 -5.19 -21.86 -21.40
CA ALA A 296 -6.52 -22.09 -21.94
C ALA A 296 -7.34 -20.78 -21.98
N LEU A 297 -7.26 -19.96 -20.94
CA LEU A 297 -7.88 -18.64 -20.86
C LEU A 297 -7.31 -17.69 -21.93
N TYR A 298 -6.00 -17.68 -22.09
CA TYR A 298 -5.35 -16.90 -23.14
C TYR A 298 -5.84 -17.31 -24.55
N ALA A 299 -5.98 -18.62 -24.81
CA ALA A 299 -6.53 -19.12 -26.06
C ALA A 299 -7.99 -18.69 -26.28
N ALA A 300 -8.82 -18.68 -25.23
CA ALA A 300 -10.19 -18.16 -25.30
C ALA A 300 -10.22 -16.67 -25.65
N LYS A 301 -9.39 -15.85 -25.00
CA LYS A 301 -9.26 -14.42 -25.29
C LYS A 301 -8.79 -14.15 -26.71
N SER A 302 -7.74 -14.85 -27.15
CA SER A 302 -7.17 -14.70 -28.51
C SER A 302 -8.11 -15.21 -29.60
N GLY A 303 -8.93 -16.22 -29.30
CA GLY A 303 -9.90 -16.81 -30.22
C GLY A 303 -11.16 -15.97 -30.46
N GLY A 304 -11.25 -14.77 -29.85
CA GLY A 304 -12.38 -13.84 -30.06
C GLY A 304 -13.26 -13.64 -28.82
N ARG A 305 -12.81 -14.08 -27.65
CA ARG A 305 -13.51 -13.93 -26.35
C ARG A 305 -14.85 -14.62 -26.28
N ASP A 306 -15.63 -14.37 -25.21
CA ASP A 306 -16.96 -14.92 -24.97
C ASP A 306 -17.03 -16.43 -25.19
N ARG A 307 -16.07 -17.17 -24.66
CA ARG A 307 -15.91 -18.63 -24.88
C ARG A 307 -15.11 -19.32 -23.83
N VAL A 308 -15.14 -20.64 -23.90
CA VAL A 308 -14.31 -21.54 -23.08
C VAL A 308 -13.15 -22.07 -23.92
N GLY A 309 -11.92 -21.90 -23.40
CA GLY A 309 -10.73 -22.66 -23.80
C GLY A 309 -10.51 -23.80 -22.82
N PHE A 310 -9.95 -24.92 -23.25
CA PHE A 310 -9.68 -26.06 -22.37
C PHE A 310 -8.40 -26.80 -22.75
N ARG A 311 -7.76 -27.35 -21.72
CA ARG A 311 -6.55 -28.16 -21.83
C ARG A 311 -6.60 -29.34 -20.86
N GLN A 312 -6.31 -30.51 -21.38
CA GLN A 312 -6.06 -31.68 -20.54
C GLN A 312 -4.56 -31.79 -20.29
N VAL A 313 -4.18 -31.81 -19.03
CA VAL A 313 -2.77 -31.99 -18.67
C VAL A 313 -2.48 -33.49 -18.65
N GLU A 314 -1.68 -33.94 -19.61
CA GLU A 314 -1.19 -35.31 -19.60
C GLU A 314 -0.19 -35.50 -18.46
N THR A 315 -0.46 -36.43 -17.58
CA THR A 315 0.56 -36.88 -16.62
C THR A 315 1.56 -37.70 -17.42
N VAL A 316 2.81 -37.20 -17.53
CA VAL A 316 3.91 -38.00 -18.03
C VAL A 316 4.06 -39.20 -17.09
N ALA A 317 3.65 -40.37 -17.57
CA ALA A 317 3.89 -41.63 -16.86
C ALA A 317 5.40 -41.83 -16.80
N GLY A 318 6.00 -41.69 -15.60
CA GLY A 318 7.37 -42.06 -15.32
C GLY A 318 7.49 -43.53 -14.99
#